data_b90aab278d6e172ea80b2a42bbd89dbb
#
_entry.id   b90aab278d6e172ea80b2a42bbd89dbb
#
_cell.length_a   1.000
_cell.length_b   1.000
_cell.length_c   1.000
_cell.angle_alpha   90.00
_cell.angle_beta   90.00
_cell.angle_gamma   90.00
#
_symmetry.space_group_name_H-M   'P 1'
#
loop_
_entity.id
_entity.type
_entity.pdbx_description
1 polymer ?
#
loop_
_entity_poly.entity_id
_entity_poly.type
_entity_poly.pdbx_seq_one_letter_code
_entity_poly.pdbx_strand_id
1 'polypeptide(L)'
;SITLDTDSYVYDGNPKKPGATVKLTDDKGTEKTLRLGTDYSIEYKDNTNAGEASVVVKGKGNYTGTCEKTFTISARSMSDSQYASEFMIQAIPDQYYLGKNEQVKPTITVQREGEELKLGTDYTVQYYNNTTVSTDSSKAKVTVYGKGNYKDEISAEYNIVKVPMDNVTISDIDNWTKLGTAPNPAVTVTYNNVTLRRGTDYTIEYVDESGKALTNAAKGMTGVVRITATADSVYEGITSKDFWICYDIADTLASDVKAEYLYTGKDIEPAPTIKTTSGKTLKAGVDYTVSYNQDTVNAGDKTITIYGMGEYAGETTCA
;
A
#
# COMPACT_ATOMS: atom_id res chain seq x y z
N SER A 1 -7.81 4.68 61.89
CA SER A 1 -8.56 4.38 60.63
C SER A 1 -8.49 5.55 59.66
N ILE A 2 -8.58 5.26 58.36
CA ILE A 2 -8.69 6.26 57.25
C ILE A 2 -10.01 6.00 56.53
N THR A 3 -10.82 7.05 56.40
CA THR A 3 -12.02 7.03 55.57
C THR A 3 -11.86 8.08 54.48
N LEU A 4 -12.04 7.67 53.23
CA LEU A 4 -12.03 8.58 52.07
C LEU A 4 -13.46 9.10 51.82
N ASP A 5 -13.57 10.32 51.30
CA ASP A 5 -14.85 10.92 50.86
C ASP A 5 -15.38 10.24 49.58
N THR A 6 -14.44 9.74 48.78
CA THR A 6 -14.74 8.96 47.55
C THR A 6 -13.65 7.91 47.37
N ASP A 7 -14.02 6.68 47.06
CA ASP A 7 -13.12 5.54 46.89
C ASP A 7 -13.06 5.05 45.43
N SER A 8 -13.83 5.67 44.53
CA SER A 8 -13.82 5.32 43.16
C SER A 8 -13.98 6.54 42.21
N TYR A 9 -13.22 6.54 41.14
CA TYR A 9 -13.23 7.59 40.10
C TYR A 9 -13.24 6.94 38.73
N VAL A 10 -13.57 7.73 37.70
CA VAL A 10 -13.33 7.40 36.29
C VAL A 10 -12.16 8.26 35.81
N TYR A 11 -11.28 7.66 35.01
CA TYR A 11 -10.18 8.35 34.36
C TYR A 11 -10.66 9.53 33.52
N ASP A 12 -10.01 10.69 33.70
CA ASP A 12 -10.27 11.90 32.90
C ASP A 12 -8.98 12.65 32.53
N GLY A 13 -7.80 12.06 32.84
CA GLY A 13 -6.50 12.68 32.61
C GLY A 13 -5.97 13.48 33.77
N ASN A 14 -6.82 13.79 34.79
CA ASN A 14 -6.44 14.61 35.93
C ASN A 14 -6.13 13.78 37.19
N PRO A 15 -5.18 14.20 38.04
CA PRO A 15 -4.88 13.55 39.31
C PRO A 15 -6.09 13.53 40.26
N LYS A 16 -6.47 12.38 40.77
CA LYS A 16 -7.53 12.20 41.77
C LYS A 16 -6.99 12.40 43.20
N LYS A 17 -7.67 13.23 43.96
CA LYS A 17 -7.23 13.62 45.29
C LYS A 17 -8.41 13.55 46.27
N PRO A 18 -8.88 12.32 46.62
CA PRO A 18 -9.93 12.20 47.63
C PRO A 18 -9.52 12.83 48.96
N GLY A 19 -10.46 13.45 49.60
CA GLY A 19 -10.29 13.89 50.99
C GLY A 19 -10.23 12.67 51.91
N ALA A 20 -9.39 12.77 52.96
CA ALA A 20 -9.26 11.68 53.90
C ALA A 20 -9.54 12.17 55.36
N THR A 21 -10.46 11.52 56.03
CA THR A 21 -10.68 11.65 57.46
C THR A 21 -9.88 10.59 58.19
N VAL A 22 -9.01 11.02 59.10
CA VAL A 22 -8.15 10.12 59.90
C VAL A 22 -8.60 10.13 61.33
N LYS A 23 -8.85 8.97 61.90
CA LYS A 23 -9.21 8.78 63.27
C LYS A 23 -8.22 7.86 63.97
N LEU A 24 -7.82 8.24 65.18
CA LEU A 24 -7.06 7.40 66.09
C LEU A 24 -8.01 6.85 67.16
N THR A 25 -7.92 5.57 67.43
CA THR A 25 -8.66 4.91 68.53
C THR A 25 -7.68 4.61 69.65
N ASP A 26 -7.94 5.06 70.86
CA ASP A 26 -7.12 4.78 72.02
C ASP A 26 -7.43 3.35 72.58
N ASP A 27 -6.65 2.93 73.60
CA ASP A 27 -6.79 1.62 74.24
C ASP A 27 -8.13 1.43 74.96
N LYS A 28 -8.90 2.50 75.15
CA LYS A 28 -10.24 2.48 75.75
C LYS A 28 -11.35 2.54 74.75
N GLY A 29 -11.01 2.50 73.45
CA GLY A 29 -11.97 2.53 72.35
C GLY A 29 -12.49 3.95 72.02
N THR A 30 -11.88 5.03 72.55
CA THR A 30 -12.29 6.40 72.29
C THR A 30 -11.66 6.85 70.96
N GLU A 31 -12.48 7.31 70.04
CA GLU A 31 -12.02 7.84 68.73
C GLU A 31 -11.69 9.34 68.81
N LYS A 32 -10.55 9.73 68.30
CA LYS A 32 -10.14 11.10 68.10
C LYS A 32 -9.91 11.37 66.62
N THR A 33 -10.60 12.36 66.05
CA THR A 33 -10.33 12.82 64.68
C THR A 33 -9.09 13.70 64.65
N LEU A 34 -8.13 13.36 63.80
CA LEU A 34 -6.89 14.09 63.61
C LEU A 34 -7.08 15.24 62.61
N ARG A 35 -6.21 16.28 62.69
CA ARG A 35 -6.29 17.48 61.84
C ARG A 35 -5.22 17.44 60.74
N LEU A 36 -5.67 17.53 59.46
CA LEU A 36 -4.76 17.66 58.32
C LEU A 36 -3.89 18.91 58.45
N GLY A 37 -2.60 18.77 58.15
CA GLY A 37 -1.61 19.83 58.23
C GLY A 37 -0.97 19.98 59.61
N THR A 38 -1.70 19.69 60.71
CA THR A 38 -1.21 19.75 62.08
C THR A 38 -0.76 18.37 62.59
N ASP A 39 -1.67 17.40 62.52
CA ASP A 39 -1.48 16.06 63.07
C ASP A 39 -0.99 15.06 62.03
N TYR A 40 -1.25 15.33 60.75
CA TYR A 40 -0.82 14.50 59.61
C TYR A 40 -0.70 15.31 58.32
N SER A 41 -0.03 14.71 57.31
CA SER A 41 0.00 15.14 55.92
C SER A 41 -0.47 14.00 55.00
N ILE A 42 -0.89 14.36 53.79
CA ILE A 42 -1.35 13.40 52.77
C ILE A 42 -0.41 13.47 51.55
N GLU A 43 -0.06 12.32 51.03
CA GLU A 43 0.53 12.10 49.73
C GLU A 43 -0.35 11.17 48.92
N TYR A 44 -0.34 11.32 47.59
CA TYR A 44 -1.09 10.45 46.68
C TYR A 44 -0.11 9.68 45.82
N LYS A 45 -0.39 8.40 45.58
CA LYS A 45 0.38 7.55 44.67
C LYS A 45 -0.53 7.01 43.57
N ASP A 46 0.00 6.90 42.37
CA ASP A 46 -0.64 6.33 41.18
C ASP A 46 -2.03 6.92 40.88
N ASN A 47 -2.26 8.16 41.28
CA ASN A 47 -3.55 8.81 41.36
C ASN A 47 -3.99 9.51 40.04
N THR A 48 -3.38 9.20 38.90
CA THR A 48 -3.73 9.82 37.61
C THR A 48 -4.28 8.78 36.61
N ASN A 49 -3.59 7.66 36.46
CA ASN A 49 -3.99 6.64 35.49
C ASN A 49 -5.02 5.65 36.07
N ALA A 50 -5.73 4.97 35.19
CA ALA A 50 -6.63 3.90 35.58
C ALA A 50 -5.87 2.76 36.30
N GLY A 51 -6.45 2.30 37.41
CA GLY A 51 -5.85 1.30 38.25
C GLY A 51 -6.16 1.54 39.73
N GLU A 52 -5.41 0.88 40.62
CA GLU A 52 -5.44 1.13 42.05
C GLU A 52 -4.50 2.27 42.38
N ALA A 53 -5.02 3.27 43.09
CA ALA A 53 -4.30 4.43 43.58
C ALA A 53 -4.37 4.46 45.12
N SER A 54 -3.54 5.27 45.79
CA SER A 54 -3.59 5.35 47.23
C SER A 54 -3.38 6.74 47.83
N VAL A 55 -3.96 6.89 48.98
CA VAL A 55 -3.75 7.99 49.94
C VAL A 55 -2.81 7.51 51.01
N VAL A 56 -1.63 8.13 51.10
CA VAL A 56 -0.64 7.84 52.14
C VAL A 56 -0.71 8.96 53.16
N VAL A 57 -1.08 8.60 54.37
CA VAL A 57 -1.14 9.50 55.52
C VAL A 57 0.16 9.37 56.30
N LYS A 58 0.85 10.50 56.56
CA LYS A 58 2.07 10.58 57.37
C LYS A 58 1.82 11.42 58.60
N GLY A 59 2.07 10.83 59.79
CA GLY A 59 1.95 11.51 61.06
C GLY A 59 2.86 12.73 61.15
N LYS A 60 2.39 13.78 61.85
CA LYS A 60 3.11 15.03 62.12
C LYS A 60 2.90 15.47 63.57
N GLY A 61 3.77 16.35 64.09
CA GLY A 61 3.66 16.88 65.44
C GLY A 61 3.80 15.80 66.49
N ASN A 62 2.72 15.51 67.22
CA ASN A 62 2.68 14.50 68.29
C ASN A 62 2.41 13.10 67.76
N TYR A 63 2.27 12.92 66.40
CA TYR A 63 1.98 11.64 65.79
C TYR A 63 3.09 11.24 64.81
N THR A 64 3.39 9.96 64.81
CA THR A 64 4.43 9.36 63.95
C THR A 64 3.87 8.18 63.17
N GLY A 65 4.64 7.72 62.18
CA GLY A 65 4.28 6.57 61.33
C GLY A 65 3.48 6.93 60.08
N THR A 66 3.19 5.93 59.30
CA THR A 66 2.44 6.03 58.03
C THR A 66 1.34 4.97 57.94
N CYS A 67 0.23 5.33 57.33
CA CYS A 67 -0.79 4.36 56.94
C CYS A 67 -1.32 4.72 55.55
N GLU A 68 -1.91 3.75 54.86
CA GLU A 68 -2.32 3.88 53.49
C GLU A 68 -3.76 3.39 53.30
N LYS A 69 -4.51 4.05 52.44
CA LYS A 69 -5.85 3.64 52.00
C LYS A 69 -5.94 3.70 50.50
N THR A 70 -6.32 2.60 49.89
CA THR A 70 -6.48 2.53 48.43
C THR A 70 -7.82 3.05 47.98
N PHE A 71 -7.85 3.52 46.69
CA PHE A 71 -9.05 3.85 45.93
C PHE A 71 -8.84 3.47 44.48
N THR A 72 -9.92 3.33 43.70
CA THR A 72 -9.88 2.86 42.35
C THR A 72 -10.10 4.00 41.36
N ILE A 73 -9.30 4.03 40.30
CA ILE A 73 -9.56 4.83 39.09
C ILE A 73 -9.92 3.87 37.98
N SER A 74 -11.20 3.81 37.60
CA SER A 74 -11.68 2.96 36.52
C SER A 74 -11.29 3.52 35.16
N ALA A 75 -10.94 2.66 34.23
CA ALA A 75 -10.72 3.05 32.83
C ALA A 75 -12.00 3.69 32.24
N ARG A 76 -11.81 4.73 31.43
CA ARG A 76 -12.91 5.43 30.77
C ARG A 76 -13.45 4.60 29.61
N SER A 77 -14.73 4.35 29.61
CA SER A 77 -15.39 3.59 28.54
C SER A 77 -15.48 4.42 27.25
N MET A 78 -15.13 3.83 26.12
CA MET A 78 -15.25 4.46 24.80
C MET A 78 -16.70 4.38 24.26
N SER A 79 -17.54 3.48 24.80
CA SER A 79 -18.91 3.23 24.32
C SER A 79 -20.02 3.49 25.34
N ASP A 80 -19.68 3.79 26.59
CA ASP A 80 -20.68 4.20 27.58
C ASP A 80 -21.37 5.51 27.14
N SER A 81 -22.69 5.55 27.18
CA SER A 81 -23.50 6.68 26.73
C SER A 81 -23.12 8.02 27.38
N GLN A 82 -22.55 7.98 28.58
CA GLN A 82 -22.07 9.18 29.29
C GLN A 82 -20.80 9.76 28.65
N TYR A 83 -19.97 8.93 28.01
CA TYR A 83 -18.63 9.31 27.54
C TYR A 83 -18.45 9.11 26.03
N ALA A 84 -19.33 8.36 25.36
CA ALA A 84 -19.17 7.98 23.95
C ALA A 84 -18.95 9.19 23.01
N SER A 85 -19.59 10.33 23.31
CA SER A 85 -19.44 11.56 22.51
C SER A 85 -18.07 12.20 22.58
N GLU A 86 -17.22 11.81 23.52
CA GLU A 86 -15.85 12.29 23.64
C GLU A 86 -14.92 11.63 22.62
N PHE A 87 -15.29 10.43 22.13
CA PHE A 87 -14.46 9.60 21.29
C PHE A 87 -14.91 9.64 19.83
N MET A 88 -13.95 9.73 18.94
CA MET A 88 -14.18 9.73 17.51
C MET A 88 -13.10 8.95 16.76
N ILE A 89 -13.52 8.09 15.84
CA ILE A 89 -12.65 7.59 14.77
C ILE A 89 -12.84 8.57 13.61
N GLN A 90 -11.75 9.18 13.12
CA GLN A 90 -11.80 10.05 11.95
C GLN A 90 -12.30 9.27 10.74
N ALA A 91 -12.99 9.96 9.83
CA ALA A 91 -13.51 9.36 8.61
C ALA A 91 -12.38 8.68 7.82
N ILE A 92 -12.61 7.43 7.46
CA ILE A 92 -11.66 6.63 6.69
C ILE A 92 -12.03 6.79 5.22
N PRO A 93 -11.12 7.30 4.37
CA PRO A 93 -11.39 7.40 2.94
C PRO A 93 -11.52 6.02 2.30
N ASP A 94 -12.15 5.96 1.13
CA ASP A 94 -12.23 4.75 0.34
C ASP A 94 -10.84 4.19 0.05
N GLN A 95 -10.71 2.88 0.11
CA GLN A 95 -9.47 2.14 -0.10
C GLN A 95 -9.58 1.29 -1.35
N TYR A 96 -8.53 1.18 -2.15
CA TYR A 96 -8.51 0.24 -3.26
C TYR A 96 -8.33 -1.19 -2.79
N TYR A 97 -8.97 -2.11 -3.50
CA TYR A 97 -8.71 -3.54 -3.35
C TYR A 97 -7.23 -3.86 -3.63
N LEU A 98 -6.59 -4.64 -2.78
CA LEU A 98 -5.13 -4.90 -2.88
C LEU A 98 -4.78 -6.19 -3.63
N GLY A 99 -5.71 -7.12 -3.73
CA GLY A 99 -5.46 -8.43 -4.32
C GLY A 99 -6.15 -9.56 -3.55
N LYS A 100 -6.14 -10.76 -4.13
CA LYS A 100 -6.78 -11.92 -3.51
C LYS A 100 -6.10 -12.26 -2.18
N ASN A 101 -6.91 -12.32 -1.13
CA ASN A 101 -6.51 -12.62 0.26
C ASN A 101 -5.64 -11.53 0.93
N GLU A 102 -5.37 -10.41 0.27
CA GLU A 102 -4.70 -9.29 0.89
C GLU A 102 -5.68 -8.49 1.76
N GLN A 103 -5.23 -8.13 2.96
CA GLN A 103 -6.03 -7.37 3.92
C GLN A 103 -5.82 -5.87 3.73
N VAL A 104 -6.89 -5.14 3.47
CA VAL A 104 -6.88 -3.68 3.42
C VAL A 104 -7.00 -3.14 4.85
N LYS A 105 -5.92 -2.57 5.36
CA LYS A 105 -5.80 -2.04 6.73
C LYS A 105 -5.38 -0.58 6.71
N PRO A 106 -6.31 0.35 6.50
CA PRO A 106 -6.00 1.77 6.52
C PRO A 106 -5.46 2.20 7.89
N THR A 107 -4.56 3.17 7.88
CA THR A 107 -4.20 3.87 9.12
C THR A 107 -5.40 4.67 9.59
N ILE A 108 -5.74 4.56 10.88
CA ILE A 108 -6.83 5.29 11.49
C ILE A 108 -6.32 6.26 12.54
N THR A 109 -7.04 7.36 12.71
CA THR A 109 -6.84 8.30 13.81
C THR A 109 -8.03 8.23 14.75
N VAL A 110 -7.74 7.96 16.02
CA VAL A 110 -8.72 7.93 17.11
C VAL A 110 -8.48 9.11 18.01
N GLN A 111 -9.50 9.86 18.34
CA GLN A 111 -9.40 11.05 19.18
C GLN A 111 -10.36 10.97 20.36
N ARG A 112 -9.95 11.61 21.47
CA ARG A 112 -10.81 11.95 22.57
C ARG A 112 -10.77 13.47 22.77
N GLU A 113 -11.94 14.13 22.68
CA GLU A 113 -12.08 15.58 22.86
C GLU A 113 -11.11 16.40 21.97
N GLY A 114 -10.75 15.87 20.78
CA GLY A 114 -9.83 16.49 19.82
C GLY A 114 -8.35 16.09 20.01
N GLU A 115 -8.00 15.42 21.10
CA GLU A 115 -6.63 14.92 21.34
C GLU A 115 -6.48 13.51 20.77
N GLU A 116 -5.39 13.28 20.03
CA GLU A 116 -5.12 12.00 19.40
C GLU A 116 -4.65 10.95 20.43
N LEU A 117 -5.31 9.79 20.42
CA LEU A 117 -4.96 8.62 21.21
C LEU A 117 -3.87 7.79 20.51
N LYS A 118 -3.04 7.11 21.30
CA LYS A 118 -1.88 6.36 20.81
C LYS A 118 -2.18 4.88 20.65
N LEU A 119 -2.04 4.39 19.40
CA LEU A 119 -2.11 2.96 19.10
C LEU A 119 -1.07 2.17 19.93
N GLY A 120 -1.50 1.05 20.50
CA GLY A 120 -0.68 0.18 21.35
C GLY A 120 -0.62 0.61 22.82
N THR A 121 -0.85 1.89 23.15
CA THR A 121 -0.90 2.42 24.52
C THR A 121 -2.35 2.60 24.97
N ASP A 122 -3.10 3.39 24.22
CA ASP A 122 -4.46 3.80 24.57
C ASP A 122 -5.52 2.91 23.92
N TYR A 123 -5.19 2.26 22.80
CA TYR A 123 -6.08 1.34 22.10
C TYR A 123 -5.33 0.32 21.24
N THR A 124 -6.07 -0.70 20.80
CA THR A 124 -5.68 -1.65 19.76
C THR A 124 -6.78 -1.70 18.70
N VAL A 125 -6.48 -2.29 17.52
CA VAL A 125 -7.44 -2.38 16.41
C VAL A 125 -7.57 -3.79 15.85
N GLN A 126 -8.77 -4.10 15.34
CA GLN A 126 -9.04 -5.27 14.52
C GLN A 126 -9.85 -4.87 13.29
N TYR A 127 -9.58 -5.54 12.15
CA TYR A 127 -10.24 -5.29 10.88
C TYR A 127 -11.09 -6.50 10.49
N TYR A 128 -12.26 -6.23 9.91
CA TYR A 128 -13.22 -7.24 9.49
C TYR A 128 -13.72 -6.92 8.08
N ASN A 129 -14.08 -7.96 7.31
CA ASN A 129 -14.57 -7.85 5.92
C ASN A 129 -13.65 -7.04 5.00
N ASN A 130 -12.34 -7.13 5.25
CA ASN A 130 -11.36 -6.22 4.67
C ASN A 130 -10.49 -6.87 3.57
N THR A 131 -11.03 -7.90 2.89
CA THR A 131 -10.32 -8.65 1.83
C THR A 131 -11.05 -8.64 0.48
N THR A 132 -12.23 -8.02 0.40
CA THR A 132 -13.06 -7.99 -0.81
C THR A 132 -13.60 -6.58 -1.06
N VAL A 133 -13.95 -6.28 -2.30
CA VAL A 133 -14.65 -5.03 -2.64
C VAL A 133 -15.96 -4.96 -1.86
N SER A 134 -16.23 -3.80 -1.27
CA SER A 134 -17.41 -3.55 -0.45
C SER A 134 -18.69 -3.51 -1.28
N THR A 135 -19.77 -3.92 -0.65
CA THR A 135 -21.15 -3.76 -1.17
C THR A 135 -21.99 -2.97 -0.16
N ASP A 136 -23.18 -2.52 -0.53
CA ASP A 136 -24.07 -1.83 0.40
C ASP A 136 -24.40 -2.63 1.66
N SER A 137 -24.44 -3.96 1.54
CA SER A 137 -24.73 -4.89 2.64
C SER A 137 -23.47 -5.44 3.35
N SER A 138 -22.29 -5.19 2.83
CA SER A 138 -21.03 -5.74 3.37
C SER A 138 -19.88 -4.75 3.19
N LYS A 139 -19.73 -3.87 4.16
CA LYS A 139 -18.61 -2.93 4.23
C LYS A 139 -17.47 -3.50 5.06
N ALA A 140 -16.27 -3.04 4.78
CA ALA A 140 -15.14 -3.26 5.65
C ALA A 140 -15.32 -2.46 6.95
N LYS A 141 -14.83 -3.03 8.06
CA LYS A 141 -15.02 -2.45 9.39
C LYS A 141 -13.71 -2.51 10.17
N VAL A 142 -13.39 -1.44 10.87
CA VAL A 142 -12.38 -1.41 11.92
C VAL A 142 -13.06 -1.30 13.27
N THR A 143 -12.61 -2.11 14.24
CA THR A 143 -13.02 -2.01 15.64
C THR A 143 -11.80 -1.60 16.47
N VAL A 144 -11.96 -0.57 17.27
CA VAL A 144 -11.00 0.00 18.20
C VAL A 144 -11.33 -0.49 19.59
N TYR A 145 -10.41 -1.14 20.25
CA TYR A 145 -10.55 -1.62 21.62
C TYR A 145 -9.70 -0.75 22.56
N GLY A 146 -10.34 -0.16 23.56
CA GLY A 146 -9.66 0.63 24.59
C GLY A 146 -8.63 -0.20 25.36
N LYS A 147 -7.55 0.45 25.77
CA LYS A 147 -6.43 -0.13 26.51
C LYS A 147 -5.91 0.85 27.54
N GLY A 148 -5.35 0.35 28.65
CA GLY A 148 -4.77 1.20 29.69
C GLY A 148 -5.82 2.07 30.38
N ASN A 149 -5.81 3.36 30.10
CA ASN A 149 -6.75 4.33 30.67
C ASN A 149 -8.16 4.26 30.03
N TYR A 150 -8.33 3.48 28.97
CA TYR A 150 -9.57 3.33 28.23
C TYR A 150 -10.02 1.87 28.18
N LYS A 151 -11.31 1.64 28.00
CA LYS A 151 -11.93 0.31 27.89
C LYS A 151 -13.08 0.33 26.92
N ASP A 152 -13.61 -0.87 26.66
CA ASP A 152 -14.70 -1.12 25.72
C ASP A 152 -14.31 -0.80 24.28
N GLU A 153 -15.26 -0.74 23.35
CA GLU A 153 -14.96 -0.63 21.92
C GLU A 153 -15.83 0.38 21.20
N ILE A 154 -15.26 0.97 20.14
CA ILE A 154 -15.99 1.74 19.12
C ILE A 154 -15.60 1.22 17.74
N SER A 155 -16.39 1.44 16.73
CA SER A 155 -16.09 0.98 15.38
C SER A 155 -16.46 1.98 14.30
N ALA A 156 -15.79 1.88 13.16
CA ALA A 156 -16.10 2.61 11.94
C ALA A 156 -16.11 1.67 10.74
N GLU A 157 -16.97 1.98 9.77
CA GLU A 157 -16.98 1.32 8.47
C GLU A 157 -16.20 2.13 7.45
N TYR A 158 -15.66 1.45 6.45
CA TYR A 158 -15.03 2.06 5.28
C TYR A 158 -15.30 1.21 4.03
N ASN A 159 -15.14 1.81 2.84
CA ASN A 159 -15.32 1.08 1.61
C ASN A 159 -13.96 0.58 1.09
N ILE A 160 -13.99 -0.64 0.56
CA ILE A 160 -12.98 -1.15 -0.36
C ILE A 160 -13.61 -1.05 -1.75
N VAL A 161 -13.01 -0.24 -2.61
CA VAL A 161 -13.53 0.04 -3.95
C VAL A 161 -12.75 -0.72 -5.00
N LYS A 162 -13.32 -0.85 -6.20
CA LYS A 162 -12.65 -1.43 -7.36
C LYS A 162 -11.40 -0.65 -7.72
N VAL A 163 -10.46 -1.32 -8.34
CA VAL A 163 -9.18 -0.71 -8.80
C VAL A 163 -9.40 -0.13 -10.19
N PRO A 164 -9.17 1.18 -10.41
CA PRO A 164 -9.18 1.76 -11.74
C PRO A 164 -8.12 1.10 -12.64
N MET A 165 -8.46 0.84 -13.90
CA MET A 165 -7.51 0.27 -14.86
C MET A 165 -6.29 1.19 -15.12
N ASP A 166 -6.37 2.47 -14.79
CA ASP A 166 -5.21 3.38 -14.84
C ASP A 166 -4.13 3.06 -13.78
N ASN A 167 -4.48 2.29 -12.76
CA ASN A 167 -3.54 1.85 -11.72
C ASN A 167 -2.84 0.53 -12.04
N VAL A 168 -3.16 -0.13 -13.16
CA VAL A 168 -2.47 -1.35 -13.58
C VAL A 168 -1.24 -1.03 -14.43
N THR A 169 -0.30 -1.96 -14.46
CA THR A 169 0.88 -1.86 -15.32
C THR A 169 0.69 -2.74 -16.54
N ILE A 170 0.85 -2.14 -17.71
CA ILE A 170 0.89 -2.86 -18.99
C ILE A 170 2.36 -3.08 -19.36
N SER A 171 2.74 -4.33 -19.68
CA SER A 171 4.11 -4.64 -20.15
C SER A 171 4.48 -3.81 -21.38
N ASP A 172 5.76 -3.76 -21.70
CA ASP A 172 6.16 -3.28 -23.02
C ASP A 172 5.55 -4.16 -24.10
N ILE A 173 5.18 -3.53 -25.21
CA ILE A 173 4.49 -4.16 -26.32
C ILE A 173 5.44 -4.14 -27.52
N ASP A 174 5.74 -5.31 -28.03
CA ASP A 174 6.58 -5.42 -29.23
C ASP A 174 5.89 -4.78 -30.43
N ASN A 175 6.68 -4.19 -31.32
CA ASN A 175 6.20 -3.65 -32.57
C ASN A 175 5.58 -4.76 -33.44
N TRP A 176 4.50 -4.43 -34.14
CA TRP A 176 3.84 -5.37 -35.01
C TRP A 176 4.42 -5.30 -36.43
N THR A 177 4.95 -6.41 -36.91
CA THR A 177 5.61 -6.46 -38.24
C THR A 177 4.82 -7.24 -39.28
N LYS A 178 3.75 -7.95 -38.89
CA LYS A 178 2.91 -8.74 -39.83
C LYS A 178 1.89 -7.86 -40.54
N LEU A 179 2.36 -7.12 -41.52
CA LEU A 179 1.51 -6.24 -42.32
C LEU A 179 0.41 -7.02 -43.07
N GLY A 180 -0.73 -6.37 -43.36
CA GLY A 180 -1.86 -6.99 -43.99
C GLY A 180 -2.68 -7.93 -43.09
N THR A 181 -2.38 -8.01 -41.82
CA THR A 181 -3.10 -8.86 -40.84
C THR A 181 -3.65 -8.03 -39.70
N ALA A 182 -4.60 -8.59 -38.95
CA ALA A 182 -5.06 -7.97 -37.69
C ALA A 182 -3.96 -8.07 -36.62
N PRO A 183 -3.53 -6.96 -36.03
CA PRO A 183 -2.53 -6.99 -34.97
C PRO A 183 -3.00 -7.73 -33.73
N ASN A 184 -2.09 -8.47 -33.13
CA ASN A 184 -2.33 -9.17 -31.86
C ASN A 184 -1.00 -9.34 -31.08
N PRO A 185 -0.30 -8.24 -30.76
CA PRO A 185 0.92 -8.34 -29.99
C PRO A 185 0.66 -8.88 -28.58
N ALA A 186 1.65 -9.57 -28.01
CA ALA A 186 1.55 -10.09 -26.65
C ALA A 186 1.49 -8.94 -25.63
N VAL A 187 0.59 -9.07 -24.66
CA VAL A 187 0.39 -8.07 -23.60
C VAL A 187 0.23 -8.78 -22.28
N THR A 188 0.99 -8.32 -21.29
CA THR A 188 0.83 -8.72 -19.89
C THR A 188 0.34 -7.52 -19.08
N VAL A 189 -0.69 -7.73 -18.30
CA VAL A 189 -1.26 -6.70 -17.39
C VAL A 189 -1.06 -7.16 -15.96
N THR A 190 -0.53 -6.29 -15.12
CA THR A 190 -0.24 -6.60 -13.71
C THR A 190 -0.77 -5.52 -12.77
N TYR A 191 -1.13 -5.93 -11.57
CA TYR A 191 -1.43 -5.05 -10.44
C TYR A 191 -0.81 -5.63 -9.17
N ASN A 192 -0.07 -4.81 -8.41
CA ASN A 192 0.65 -5.25 -7.21
C ASN A 192 1.45 -6.55 -7.42
N ASN A 193 2.19 -6.65 -8.55
CA ASN A 193 2.97 -7.83 -8.97
C ASN A 193 2.14 -9.10 -9.23
N VAL A 194 0.82 -9.01 -9.31
CA VAL A 194 -0.06 -10.11 -9.70
C VAL A 194 -0.48 -9.92 -11.15
N THR A 195 -0.30 -10.96 -11.97
CA THR A 195 -0.75 -10.94 -13.36
C THR A 195 -2.27 -11.11 -13.43
N LEU A 196 -2.93 -10.19 -14.11
CA LEU A 196 -4.36 -10.20 -14.37
C LEU A 196 -4.69 -11.22 -15.47
N ARG A 197 -5.91 -11.78 -15.46
CA ARG A 197 -6.38 -12.80 -16.39
C ARG A 197 -7.28 -12.21 -17.45
N ARG A 198 -6.85 -12.29 -18.69
CA ARG A 198 -7.68 -11.94 -19.85
C ARG A 198 -8.95 -12.80 -19.88
N GLY A 199 -10.09 -12.16 -20.13
CA GLY A 199 -11.42 -12.78 -20.15
C GLY A 199 -12.09 -12.91 -18.79
N THR A 200 -11.34 -12.77 -17.67
CA THR A 200 -11.87 -12.75 -16.30
C THR A 200 -11.76 -11.36 -15.69
N ASP A 201 -10.56 -10.80 -15.69
CA ASP A 201 -10.30 -9.50 -15.06
C ASP A 201 -10.46 -8.37 -16.07
N TYR A 202 -10.11 -8.62 -17.35
CA TYR A 202 -10.17 -7.65 -18.43
C TYR A 202 -10.37 -8.27 -19.80
N THR A 203 -10.75 -7.43 -20.76
CA THR A 203 -10.75 -7.73 -22.20
C THR A 203 -9.73 -6.86 -22.93
N ILE A 204 -9.26 -7.31 -24.10
CA ILE A 204 -8.35 -6.57 -24.99
C ILE A 204 -9.01 -6.33 -26.32
N GLU A 205 -8.86 -5.11 -26.82
CA GLU A 205 -9.12 -4.72 -28.20
C GLU A 205 -7.87 -4.06 -28.79
N TYR A 206 -7.63 -4.31 -30.06
CA TYR A 206 -6.58 -3.63 -30.84
C TYR A 206 -7.26 -2.64 -31.77
N VAL A 207 -6.98 -1.36 -31.58
CA VAL A 207 -7.64 -0.25 -32.28
C VAL A 207 -6.61 0.71 -32.87
N ASP A 208 -7.04 1.54 -33.81
CA ASP A 208 -6.26 2.71 -34.25
C ASP A 208 -6.42 3.89 -33.28
N GLU A 209 -5.69 4.98 -33.52
CA GLU A 209 -5.75 6.21 -32.73
C GLU A 209 -7.16 6.83 -32.67
N SER A 210 -8.04 6.52 -33.64
CA SER A 210 -9.45 6.96 -33.63
C SER A 210 -10.35 6.05 -32.80
N GLY A 211 -9.82 4.93 -32.32
CA GLY A 211 -10.56 3.91 -31.56
C GLY A 211 -11.29 2.88 -32.42
N LYS A 212 -11.05 2.84 -33.74
CA LYS A 212 -11.62 1.85 -34.66
C LYS A 212 -10.78 0.57 -34.63
N ALA A 213 -11.45 -0.57 -34.65
CA ALA A 213 -10.79 -1.88 -34.63
C ALA A 213 -9.79 -2.03 -35.80
N LEU A 214 -8.55 -2.41 -35.46
CA LEU A 214 -7.48 -2.70 -36.41
C LEU A 214 -7.65 -4.12 -36.96
N THR A 215 -8.27 -4.23 -38.13
CA THR A 215 -8.45 -5.51 -38.86
C THR A 215 -7.34 -5.77 -39.87
N ASN A 216 -6.58 -4.73 -40.23
CA ASN A 216 -5.51 -4.79 -41.21
C ASN A 216 -4.39 -3.78 -40.82
N ALA A 217 -3.24 -4.31 -40.50
CA ALA A 217 -2.07 -3.49 -40.15
C ALA A 217 -1.39 -2.93 -41.39
N ALA A 218 -1.24 -1.61 -41.45
CA ALA A 218 -0.44 -0.93 -42.47
C ALA A 218 0.78 -0.25 -41.78
N LYS A 219 1.92 -0.19 -42.49
CA LYS A 219 3.14 0.44 -41.95
C LYS A 219 2.91 1.91 -41.56
N GLY A 220 3.61 2.35 -40.57
CA GLY A 220 3.57 3.75 -40.12
C GLY A 220 2.29 4.11 -39.37
N MET A 221 1.47 3.12 -39.02
CA MET A 221 0.32 3.30 -38.15
C MET A 221 0.73 3.09 -36.69
N THR A 222 0.14 3.85 -35.81
CA THR A 222 0.11 3.52 -34.38
C THR A 222 -1.06 2.59 -34.11
N GLY A 223 -0.77 1.45 -33.51
CA GLY A 223 -1.79 0.60 -32.93
C GLY A 223 -1.94 0.93 -31.45
N VAL A 224 -3.16 0.80 -30.95
CA VAL A 224 -3.48 1.01 -29.53
C VAL A 224 -4.05 -0.28 -28.98
N VAL A 225 -3.42 -0.81 -27.95
CA VAL A 225 -4.01 -1.88 -27.12
C VAL A 225 -4.94 -1.22 -26.11
N ARG A 226 -6.23 -1.44 -26.24
CA ARG A 226 -7.25 -0.99 -25.29
C ARG A 226 -7.60 -2.13 -24.36
N ILE A 227 -7.50 -1.90 -23.07
CA ILE A 227 -7.76 -2.87 -22.01
C ILE A 227 -8.94 -2.38 -21.20
N THR A 228 -10.02 -3.14 -21.18
CA THR A 228 -11.26 -2.79 -20.48
C THR A 228 -11.52 -3.81 -19.39
N ALA A 229 -11.77 -3.35 -18.18
CA ALA A 229 -12.17 -4.21 -17.06
C ALA A 229 -13.47 -4.96 -17.39
N THR A 230 -13.58 -6.23 -17.00
CA THR A 230 -14.86 -6.95 -17.11
C THR A 230 -15.83 -6.51 -16.03
N ALA A 231 -17.13 -6.61 -16.29
CA ALA A 231 -18.17 -6.13 -15.38
C ALA A 231 -18.08 -6.75 -13.98
N ASP A 232 -17.75 -8.04 -13.91
CA ASP A 232 -17.71 -8.82 -12.67
C ASP A 232 -16.34 -8.80 -11.96
N SER A 233 -15.34 -8.11 -12.54
CA SER A 233 -14.02 -8.04 -11.95
C SER A 233 -13.94 -7.03 -10.78
N VAL A 234 -12.86 -7.12 -10.02
CA VAL A 234 -12.50 -6.15 -8.98
C VAL A 234 -11.80 -4.90 -9.55
N TYR A 235 -11.73 -4.81 -10.86
CA TYR A 235 -11.19 -3.68 -11.61
C TYR A 235 -12.33 -2.91 -12.28
N GLU A 236 -12.07 -1.65 -12.66
CA GLU A 236 -13.04 -0.81 -13.37
C GLU A 236 -12.38 0.14 -14.36
N GLY A 237 -13.13 0.56 -15.37
CA GLY A 237 -12.66 1.51 -16.36
C GLY A 237 -11.86 0.88 -17.49
N ILE A 238 -11.09 1.73 -18.18
CA ILE A 238 -10.35 1.39 -19.41
C ILE A 238 -8.97 2.04 -19.30
N THR A 239 -7.94 1.33 -19.75
CA THR A 239 -6.61 1.89 -19.99
C THR A 239 -6.08 1.45 -21.35
N SER A 240 -5.01 2.06 -21.81
CA SER A 240 -4.44 1.75 -23.13
C SER A 240 -2.93 1.94 -23.17
N LYS A 241 -2.29 1.28 -24.14
CA LYS A 241 -0.87 1.46 -24.46
C LYS A 241 -0.66 1.33 -25.96
N ASP A 242 0.18 2.19 -26.52
CA ASP A 242 0.48 2.23 -27.95
C ASP A 242 1.55 1.21 -28.32
N PHE A 243 1.54 0.81 -29.59
CA PHE A 243 2.58 0.04 -30.27
C PHE A 243 2.73 0.48 -31.72
N TRP A 244 3.93 0.30 -32.27
CA TRP A 244 4.18 0.65 -33.65
C TRP A 244 3.89 -0.50 -34.61
N ILE A 245 3.41 -0.15 -35.82
CA ILE A 245 3.25 -1.06 -36.93
C ILE A 245 4.30 -0.73 -38.00
N CYS A 246 5.24 -1.63 -38.21
CA CYS A 246 6.44 -1.42 -39.01
C CYS A 246 6.76 -2.64 -39.91
N TYR A 247 7.77 -2.50 -40.76
CA TYR A 247 8.30 -3.62 -41.54
C TYR A 247 9.12 -4.55 -40.64
N ASP A 248 9.13 -5.85 -40.98
CA ASP A 248 10.07 -6.78 -40.36
C ASP A 248 11.43 -6.65 -41.05
N ILE A 249 12.49 -6.43 -40.31
CA ILE A 249 13.85 -6.41 -40.85
C ILE A 249 14.26 -7.77 -41.39
N ALA A 250 13.66 -8.87 -40.90
CA ALA A 250 13.90 -10.21 -41.39
C ALA A 250 13.41 -10.43 -42.86
N ASP A 251 12.50 -9.59 -43.34
CA ASP A 251 12.03 -9.59 -44.74
C ASP A 251 13.00 -8.85 -45.70
N THR A 252 14.18 -8.46 -45.24
CA THR A 252 15.19 -7.76 -46.04
C THR A 252 16.30 -8.72 -46.50
N LEU A 253 17.10 -8.24 -47.42
CA LEU A 253 18.25 -8.96 -47.97
C LEU A 253 19.53 -8.27 -47.55
N ALA A 254 20.45 -8.99 -46.91
CA ALA A 254 21.79 -8.52 -46.63
C ALA A 254 22.74 -8.92 -47.77
N SER A 255 23.64 -8.00 -48.14
CA SER A 255 24.70 -8.22 -49.15
C SER A 255 25.99 -7.52 -48.70
N ASP A 256 27.04 -7.70 -49.51
CA ASP A 256 28.36 -7.09 -49.32
C ASP A 256 29.15 -7.58 -48.08
N VAL A 257 28.70 -8.68 -47.46
CA VAL A 257 29.46 -9.46 -46.52
C VAL A 257 30.11 -10.66 -47.27
N LYS A 258 31.43 -10.81 -47.13
CA LYS A 258 32.14 -11.95 -47.74
C LYS A 258 32.00 -13.18 -46.82
N ALA A 259 31.98 -14.34 -47.43
CA ALA A 259 31.92 -15.61 -46.70
C ALA A 259 33.19 -15.84 -45.87
N GLU A 260 34.32 -15.24 -46.27
CA GLU A 260 35.62 -15.39 -45.59
C GLU A 260 36.41 -14.09 -45.57
N TYR A 261 37.11 -13.83 -44.47
CA TYR A 261 38.03 -12.74 -44.29
C TYR A 261 39.35 -13.31 -43.77
N LEU A 262 40.51 -12.77 -44.24
CA LEU A 262 41.81 -13.16 -43.77
C LEU A 262 42.06 -12.54 -42.39
N TYR A 263 42.65 -13.33 -41.48
CA TYR A 263 43.07 -12.86 -40.17
C TYR A 263 44.13 -11.74 -40.31
N THR A 264 43.90 -10.62 -39.64
CA THR A 264 44.78 -9.45 -39.71
C THR A 264 45.36 -9.05 -38.35
N GLY A 265 44.94 -9.69 -37.27
CA GLY A 265 45.27 -9.29 -35.89
C GLY A 265 44.53 -8.03 -35.43
N LYS A 266 43.55 -7.55 -36.18
CA LYS A 266 42.71 -6.41 -35.89
C LYS A 266 41.25 -6.78 -36.05
N ASP A 267 40.37 -5.95 -35.47
CA ASP A 267 38.93 -6.12 -35.64
C ASP A 267 38.53 -6.15 -37.14
N ILE A 268 37.67 -7.11 -37.47
CA ILE A 268 37.06 -7.25 -38.79
C ILE A 268 35.55 -7.12 -38.59
N GLU A 269 35.03 -5.96 -38.92
CA GLU A 269 33.63 -5.57 -38.76
C GLU A 269 33.02 -5.18 -40.12
N PRO A 270 32.69 -6.14 -41.01
CA PRO A 270 32.14 -5.85 -42.31
C PRO A 270 30.75 -5.20 -42.17
N ALA A 271 30.52 -4.11 -42.88
CA ALA A 271 29.24 -3.42 -42.93
C ALA A 271 28.34 -4.03 -44.00
N PRO A 272 27.24 -4.74 -43.64
CA PRO A 272 26.31 -5.28 -44.62
C PRO A 272 25.52 -4.14 -45.30
N THR A 273 25.26 -4.30 -46.58
CA THR A 273 24.26 -3.51 -47.29
C THR A 273 22.91 -4.20 -47.18
N ILE A 274 21.94 -3.53 -46.57
CA ILE A 274 20.59 -4.08 -46.39
C ILE A 274 19.64 -3.48 -47.41
N LYS A 275 18.89 -4.34 -48.12
CA LYS A 275 17.88 -3.92 -49.10
C LYS A 275 16.54 -4.59 -48.84
N THR A 276 15.47 -3.88 -49.10
CA THR A 276 14.13 -4.47 -49.15
C THR A 276 14.01 -5.44 -50.34
N THR A 277 13.05 -6.31 -50.34
CA THR A 277 12.73 -7.19 -51.46
C THR A 277 12.36 -6.41 -52.74
N SER A 278 11.91 -5.17 -52.61
CA SER A 278 11.67 -4.24 -53.73
C SER A 278 12.93 -3.49 -54.19
N GLY A 279 14.10 -3.74 -53.58
CA GLY A 279 15.39 -3.17 -53.97
C GLY A 279 15.74 -1.82 -53.35
N LYS A 280 14.92 -1.27 -52.46
CA LYS A 280 15.28 -0.04 -51.69
C LYS A 280 16.43 -0.37 -50.74
N THR A 281 17.53 0.40 -50.81
CA THR A 281 18.64 0.29 -49.85
C THR A 281 18.27 1.02 -48.56
N LEU A 282 18.46 0.36 -47.43
CA LEU A 282 18.24 0.88 -46.09
C LEU A 282 19.47 1.62 -45.60
N LYS A 283 19.25 2.60 -44.70
CA LYS A 283 20.30 3.46 -44.14
C LYS A 283 20.68 3.02 -42.74
N ALA A 284 21.94 2.65 -42.53
CA ALA A 284 22.48 2.34 -41.21
C ALA A 284 22.36 3.53 -40.26
N GLY A 285 21.99 3.26 -39.00
CA GLY A 285 21.74 4.27 -37.97
C GLY A 285 20.41 5.01 -38.09
N VAL A 286 19.57 4.69 -39.12
CA VAL A 286 18.23 5.25 -39.31
C VAL A 286 17.19 4.11 -39.43
N ASP A 287 17.42 3.19 -40.37
CA ASP A 287 16.53 2.06 -40.66
C ASP A 287 16.97 0.77 -39.96
N TYR A 288 18.27 0.68 -39.63
CA TYR A 288 18.83 -0.48 -38.93
C TYR A 288 20.13 -0.14 -38.20
N THR A 289 20.52 -1.00 -37.25
CA THR A 289 21.85 -1.05 -36.67
C THR A 289 22.39 -2.49 -36.73
N VAL A 290 23.71 -2.64 -36.56
CA VAL A 290 24.36 -3.95 -36.55
C VAL A 290 25.08 -4.17 -35.24
N SER A 291 25.17 -5.45 -34.83
CA SER A 291 25.98 -5.88 -33.71
C SER A 291 26.78 -7.12 -34.10
N TYR A 292 28.03 -7.15 -33.71
CA TYR A 292 28.90 -8.30 -33.87
C TYR A 292 28.94 -9.05 -32.53
N ASN A 293 28.34 -10.23 -32.49
CA ASN A 293 28.06 -10.95 -31.25
C ASN A 293 29.24 -11.80 -30.72
N GLN A 294 30.41 -11.65 -31.30
CA GLN A 294 31.61 -12.39 -30.93
C GLN A 294 32.86 -11.54 -31.10
N ASP A 295 33.98 -12.02 -30.56
CA ASP A 295 35.29 -11.47 -30.78
C ASP A 295 35.60 -11.31 -32.28
N THR A 296 35.76 -10.09 -32.75
CA THR A 296 35.95 -9.74 -34.15
C THR A 296 37.40 -9.81 -34.61
N VAL A 297 38.36 -10.09 -33.69
CA VAL A 297 39.78 -10.18 -33.96
C VAL A 297 40.21 -11.60 -34.29
N ASN A 298 39.83 -12.60 -33.48
CA ASN A 298 40.29 -13.97 -33.63
C ASN A 298 39.56 -14.75 -34.71
N ALA A 299 40.25 -15.71 -35.33
CA ALA A 299 39.65 -16.58 -36.34
C ALA A 299 38.51 -17.45 -35.76
N GLY A 300 37.55 -17.74 -36.59
CA GLY A 300 36.38 -18.57 -36.29
C GLY A 300 35.11 -18.03 -36.97
N ASP A 301 34.04 -18.79 -36.89
CA ASP A 301 32.75 -18.39 -37.44
C ASP A 301 32.17 -17.19 -36.69
N LYS A 302 31.69 -16.20 -37.45
CA LYS A 302 31.17 -14.93 -36.90
C LYS A 302 29.77 -14.68 -37.43
N THR A 303 28.98 -14.03 -36.63
CA THR A 303 27.59 -13.67 -36.98
C THR A 303 27.41 -12.17 -36.79
N ILE A 304 26.80 -11.52 -37.77
CA ILE A 304 26.34 -10.14 -37.68
C ILE A 304 24.86 -10.17 -37.41
N THR A 305 24.43 -9.57 -36.30
CA THR A 305 23.02 -9.35 -36.02
C THR A 305 22.60 -7.96 -36.47
N ILE A 306 21.52 -7.89 -37.23
CA ILE A 306 20.94 -6.68 -37.78
C ILE A 306 19.65 -6.41 -37.04
N TYR A 307 19.54 -5.27 -36.38
CA TYR A 307 18.34 -4.83 -35.65
C TYR A 307 17.61 -3.74 -36.44
N GLY A 308 16.33 -3.92 -36.68
CA GLY A 308 15.47 -2.91 -37.30
C GLY A 308 15.34 -1.67 -36.43
N MET A 309 15.27 -0.51 -37.06
CA MET A 309 15.06 0.82 -36.44
C MET A 309 14.07 1.63 -37.29
N GLY A 310 13.45 2.65 -36.69
CA GLY A 310 12.55 3.57 -37.39
C GLY A 310 11.32 2.86 -37.98
N GLU A 311 11.24 2.77 -39.31
CA GLU A 311 10.16 2.06 -40.00
C GLU A 311 10.31 0.53 -39.98
N TYR A 312 11.39 0.01 -39.39
CA TYR A 312 11.70 -1.42 -39.29
C TYR A 312 11.80 -1.86 -37.84
N ALA A 313 11.46 -3.11 -37.57
CA ALA A 313 11.63 -3.73 -36.25
C ALA A 313 12.05 -5.18 -36.40
N GLY A 314 12.30 -5.85 -35.26
CA GLY A 314 12.77 -7.23 -35.24
C GLY A 314 14.29 -7.30 -35.46
N GLU A 315 14.78 -8.52 -35.64
CA GLU A 315 16.19 -8.81 -35.89
C GLU A 315 16.37 -9.90 -36.94
N THR A 316 17.49 -9.86 -37.63
CA THR A 316 17.93 -10.90 -38.53
C THR A 316 19.46 -11.05 -38.46
N THR A 317 19.99 -12.14 -39.01
CA THR A 317 21.42 -12.40 -39.00
C THR A 317 21.94 -12.63 -40.39
N CYS A 318 23.20 -12.26 -40.64
CA CYS A 318 24.00 -12.72 -41.75
C CYS A 318 25.35 -13.25 -41.21
N ALA A 319 25.82 -14.34 -41.83
CA ALA A 319 27.08 -15.03 -41.53
C ALA A 319 28.10 -14.87 -42.66
#